data_ab439064bc656dc03fa893fd1600d7ef
#
_entry.id   ab439064bc656dc03fa893fd1600d7ef
#
_cell.length_a   1.000
_cell.length_b   1.000
_cell.length_c   1.000
_cell.angle_alpha   90.00
_cell.angle_beta   90.00
_cell.angle_gamma   90.00
#
_symmetry.space_group_name_H-M   'P 1'
#
loop_
_entity.id
_entity.type
_entity.pdbx_description
1 polymer ?
#
loop_
_entity_poly.entity_id
_entity_poly.type
_entity_poly.pdbx_seq_one_letter_code
_entity_poly.pdbx_strand_id
1 'polypeptide(L)'
;MGRLSLMFDLERCIGCKSCEAACKQEHGLGPGEYRNRVVWLPDGEAPGLDFLTVACQHCERPACLRACPVNPKAISKDPENGVVAINEGQCTGCGECVTACPYGAMGYDPRGHHAVKCDLCSDRRSEGLSPACASVCPGSAITFGERVDHIERAESEGRMIRDHDSFLLGPATIYLDRMYRREGAVPLPERKQPAVVDPPEAQLAFEQSGAAFPYGLPRPERKPDRVEPGSCTLCFNTCSVKFHFSGDKLVKITGNEEDPILQGRVCPKSQHTLQMYHNDRRLTQPLKRVGARGEGKFEPIGWEQALDEIAAKLEPLRQNEPEALGIFAGTRTGMITIRGYIRLFGQMWGTPNLETTDPFCAAGKNITYQMTQGANGCGNS
;
A
#
# COMPACT_ATOMS: atom_id res chain seq x y z
N MET A 1 -9.36 -30.86 7.15
CA MET A 1 -8.61 -29.70 6.63
C MET A 1 -7.64 -29.23 7.69
N GLY A 2 -6.44 -28.82 7.28
CA GLY A 2 -5.43 -28.34 8.20
C GLY A 2 -5.69 -26.89 8.64
N ARG A 3 -4.95 -26.43 9.66
CA ARG A 3 -5.04 -25.03 10.13
C ARG A 3 -4.49 -24.08 9.06
N LEU A 4 -5.32 -23.14 8.61
CA LEU A 4 -4.89 -22.07 7.71
C LEU A 4 -3.99 -21.07 8.42
N SER A 5 -2.97 -20.60 7.72
CA SER A 5 -2.00 -19.66 8.25
C SER A 5 -1.39 -18.72 7.21
N LEU A 6 -0.80 -17.65 7.70
CA LEU A 6 0.18 -16.86 6.95
C LEU A 6 1.59 -17.29 7.40
N MET A 7 2.50 -17.34 6.44
CA MET A 7 3.93 -17.44 6.71
C MET A 7 4.61 -16.15 6.27
N PHE A 8 5.43 -15.59 7.14
CA PHE A 8 6.22 -14.39 6.90
C PHE A 8 7.70 -14.74 6.87
N ASP A 9 8.34 -14.53 5.73
CA ASP A 9 9.78 -14.67 5.57
C ASP A 9 10.48 -13.35 5.95
N LEU A 10 11.15 -13.36 7.10
CA LEU A 10 11.79 -12.15 7.63
C LEU A 10 13.04 -11.75 6.83
N GLU A 11 13.63 -12.67 6.07
CA GLU A 11 14.75 -12.36 5.20
C GLU A 11 14.32 -11.64 3.93
N ARG A 12 13.16 -11.99 3.39
CA ARG A 12 12.59 -11.39 2.19
C ARG A 12 11.82 -10.10 2.45
N CYS A 13 11.44 -9.84 3.70
CA CYS A 13 10.68 -8.65 4.05
C CYS A 13 11.56 -7.41 3.97
N ILE A 14 11.19 -6.46 3.11
CA ILE A 14 11.89 -5.19 2.91
C ILE A 14 11.20 -4.00 3.61
N GLY A 15 10.22 -4.26 4.47
CA GLY A 15 9.52 -3.22 5.23
C GLY A 15 8.70 -2.24 4.39
N CYS A 16 8.38 -2.55 3.14
CA CYS A 16 7.76 -1.62 2.17
C CYS A 16 6.31 -1.24 2.49
N LYS A 17 5.66 -1.92 3.45
CA LYS A 17 4.25 -1.70 3.86
C LYS A 17 3.18 -1.94 2.81
N SER A 18 3.49 -2.57 1.67
CA SER A 18 2.49 -2.94 0.66
C SER A 18 1.36 -3.79 1.25
N CYS A 19 1.70 -4.70 2.16
CA CYS A 19 0.74 -5.57 2.85
C CYS A 19 -0.24 -4.79 3.75
N GLU A 20 0.23 -3.73 4.43
CA GLU A 20 -0.64 -2.83 5.19
C GLU A 20 -1.60 -2.08 4.26
N ALA A 21 -1.08 -1.49 3.19
CA ALA A 21 -1.87 -0.72 2.24
C ALA A 21 -2.94 -1.58 1.55
N ALA A 22 -2.58 -2.79 1.11
CA ALA A 22 -3.52 -3.74 0.52
C ALA A 22 -4.61 -4.17 1.50
N CYS A 23 -4.24 -4.46 2.76
CA CYS A 23 -5.18 -4.82 3.79
C CYS A 23 -6.16 -3.68 4.10
N LYS A 24 -5.65 -2.44 4.18
CA LYS A 24 -6.50 -1.25 4.37
C LYS A 24 -7.49 -1.07 3.22
N GLN A 25 -7.03 -1.20 2.00
CA GLN A 25 -7.86 -1.08 0.81
C GLN A 25 -8.91 -2.20 0.73
N GLU A 26 -8.51 -3.44 0.99
CA GLU A 26 -9.40 -4.61 0.96
C GLU A 26 -10.54 -4.49 1.96
N HIS A 27 -10.24 -4.00 3.16
CA HIS A 27 -11.19 -3.96 4.27
C HIS A 27 -11.74 -2.57 4.59
N GLY A 28 -11.47 -1.55 3.75
CA GLY A 28 -11.95 -0.18 3.93
C GLY A 28 -11.48 0.46 5.24
N LEU A 29 -10.26 0.11 5.73
CA LEU A 29 -9.77 0.59 7.01
C LEU A 29 -9.31 2.05 6.94
N GLY A 30 -9.68 2.82 7.94
CA GLY A 30 -9.31 4.23 8.08
C GLY A 30 -7.90 4.45 8.65
N PRO A 31 -7.54 5.73 8.88
CA PRO A 31 -6.32 6.09 9.58
C PRO A 31 -6.29 5.48 10.98
N GLY A 32 -5.12 4.98 11.38
CA GLY A 32 -4.97 4.35 12.70
C GLY A 32 -5.54 2.93 12.84
N GLU A 33 -6.37 2.49 11.90
CA GLU A 33 -6.95 1.15 11.90
C GLU A 33 -6.02 0.16 11.18
N TYR A 34 -5.75 -1.00 11.79
CA TYR A 34 -4.88 -2.02 11.22
C TYR A 34 -5.40 -3.42 11.51
N ARG A 35 -5.44 -4.28 10.48
CA ARG A 35 -5.58 -5.74 10.62
C ARG A 35 -4.22 -6.44 10.52
N ASN A 36 -3.25 -5.81 9.87
CA ASN A 36 -1.82 -6.14 9.92
C ASN A 36 -1.00 -4.86 9.94
N ARG A 37 0.24 -4.94 10.43
CA ARG A 37 1.16 -3.81 10.42
C ARG A 37 2.61 -4.28 10.33
N VAL A 38 3.44 -3.52 9.64
CA VAL A 38 4.89 -3.74 9.60
C VAL A 38 5.55 -2.87 10.66
N VAL A 39 6.20 -3.50 11.61
CA VAL A 39 6.97 -2.82 12.64
C VAL A 39 8.46 -2.92 12.31
N TRP A 40 9.18 -1.87 12.62
CA TRP A 40 10.62 -1.86 12.55
C TRP A 40 11.16 -2.35 13.87
N LEU A 41 12.02 -3.35 13.80
CA LEU A 41 12.73 -3.81 14.98
C LEU A 41 14.04 -3.01 15.01
N PRO A 42 14.31 -2.27 16.11
CA PRO A 42 15.59 -1.63 16.27
C PRO A 42 16.65 -2.72 16.37
N ASP A 43 17.61 -2.69 15.47
CA ASP A 43 18.83 -3.47 15.64
C ASP A 43 19.56 -2.96 16.87
N GLY A 44 20.20 -3.86 17.58
CA GLY A 44 21.11 -3.52 18.65
C GLY A 44 22.23 -2.58 18.15
N GLU A 45 23.47 -2.83 18.49
CA GLU A 45 24.62 -1.97 18.11
C GLU A 45 25.03 -2.04 16.62
N ALA A 46 24.45 -2.93 15.81
CA ALA A 46 24.80 -3.09 14.41
C ALA A 46 23.82 -2.37 13.47
N PRO A 47 24.28 -1.65 12.42
CA PRO A 47 23.41 -1.03 11.46
C PRO A 47 22.68 -2.09 10.62
N GLY A 48 21.41 -2.21 10.79
CA GLY A 48 20.53 -3.10 10.02
C GLY A 48 19.07 -2.74 10.26
N LEU A 49 18.23 -2.94 9.26
CA LEU A 49 16.80 -2.72 9.37
C LEU A 49 16.10 -4.07 9.37
N ASP A 50 15.53 -4.45 10.51
CA ASP A 50 14.69 -5.62 10.63
C ASP A 50 13.23 -5.23 10.65
N PHE A 51 12.44 -5.99 9.92
CA PHE A 51 11.01 -5.75 9.77
C PHE A 51 10.22 -6.96 10.21
N LEU A 52 9.16 -6.73 10.98
CA LEU A 52 8.23 -7.75 11.39
C LEU A 52 6.81 -7.35 10.98
N THR A 53 6.13 -8.22 10.25
CA THR A 53 4.70 -8.04 9.97
C THR A 53 3.89 -8.67 11.09
N VAL A 54 3.21 -7.86 11.87
CA VAL A 54 2.31 -8.29 12.93
C VAL A 54 0.90 -8.42 12.36
N ALA A 55 0.37 -9.65 12.38
CA ALA A 55 -1.01 -9.97 12.03
C ALA A 55 -1.61 -10.88 13.09
N CYS A 56 -2.92 -11.18 12.99
CA CYS A 56 -3.54 -12.14 13.89
C CYS A 56 -2.84 -13.50 13.80
N GLN A 57 -2.55 -14.10 14.96
CA GLN A 57 -1.86 -15.37 15.05
C GLN A 57 -2.79 -16.58 14.88
N HIS A 58 -4.10 -16.39 14.80
CA HIS A 58 -5.10 -17.46 14.74
C HIS A 58 -4.79 -18.58 15.73
N CYS A 59 -4.64 -18.20 16.99
CA CYS A 59 -4.19 -19.05 18.08
C CYS A 59 -5.05 -20.32 18.27
N GLU A 60 -4.42 -21.41 18.73
CA GLU A 60 -5.16 -22.62 19.12
C GLU A 60 -6.07 -22.33 20.29
N ARG A 61 -5.58 -21.58 21.26
CA ARG A 61 -6.29 -21.16 22.47
C ARG A 61 -6.46 -19.62 22.50
N PRO A 62 -7.35 -19.02 21.68
CA PRO A 62 -7.40 -17.57 21.50
C PRO A 62 -7.76 -16.84 22.79
N ALA A 63 -6.85 -16.01 23.32
CA ALA A 63 -7.12 -15.17 24.48
C ALA A 63 -8.25 -14.17 24.23
N CYS A 64 -8.31 -13.61 23.02
CA CYS A 64 -9.38 -12.68 22.59
C CYS A 64 -10.78 -13.32 22.63
N LEU A 65 -10.93 -14.59 22.25
CA LEU A 65 -12.20 -15.32 22.33
C LEU A 65 -12.60 -15.53 23.80
N ARG A 66 -11.64 -15.88 24.66
CA ARG A 66 -11.93 -16.06 26.08
C ARG A 66 -12.36 -14.77 26.74
N ALA A 67 -11.72 -13.66 26.41
CA ALA A 67 -12.00 -12.34 26.98
C ALA A 67 -13.28 -11.70 26.48
N CYS A 68 -13.87 -12.18 25.37
CA CYS A 68 -15.12 -11.61 24.84
C CYS A 68 -16.28 -11.81 25.82
N PRO A 69 -16.91 -10.72 26.36
CA PRO A 69 -18.00 -10.82 27.32
C PRO A 69 -19.36 -11.03 26.68
N VAL A 70 -19.46 -10.86 25.36
CA VAL A 70 -20.73 -10.92 24.62
C VAL A 70 -21.29 -12.35 24.59
N ASN A 71 -22.59 -12.52 24.71
CA ASN A 71 -23.25 -13.83 24.66
C ASN A 71 -24.42 -13.81 23.65
N PRO A 72 -24.38 -14.62 22.58
CA PRO A 72 -23.24 -15.47 22.18
C PRO A 72 -22.02 -14.63 21.82
N LYS A 73 -20.81 -15.21 22.00
CA LYS A 73 -19.56 -14.48 21.78
C LYS A 73 -19.45 -13.92 20.35
N ALA A 74 -19.06 -12.66 20.25
CA ALA A 74 -18.79 -12.02 18.96
C ALA A 74 -17.51 -12.57 18.28
N ILE A 75 -16.64 -13.24 19.02
CA ILE A 75 -15.44 -13.89 18.50
C ILE A 75 -15.66 -15.38 18.44
N SER A 76 -15.36 -15.98 17.30
CA SER A 76 -15.44 -17.42 17.08
C SER A 76 -14.14 -17.97 16.51
N LYS A 77 -13.93 -19.26 16.64
CA LYS A 77 -12.87 -20.02 15.96
C LYS A 77 -13.53 -21.09 15.11
N ASP A 78 -13.19 -21.10 13.84
CA ASP A 78 -13.64 -22.13 12.91
C ASP A 78 -12.97 -23.47 13.28
N PRO A 79 -13.73 -24.54 13.55
CA PRO A 79 -13.19 -25.83 13.94
C PRO A 79 -12.49 -26.56 12.79
N GLU A 80 -12.82 -26.26 11.53
CA GLU A 80 -12.27 -26.96 10.37
C GLU A 80 -10.90 -26.41 9.97
N ASN A 81 -10.78 -25.07 9.94
CA ASN A 81 -9.57 -24.41 9.42
C ASN A 81 -8.81 -23.57 10.47
N GLY A 82 -9.32 -23.49 11.69
CA GLY A 82 -8.68 -22.81 12.81
C GLY A 82 -8.71 -21.29 12.75
N VAL A 83 -9.41 -20.69 11.79
CA VAL A 83 -9.50 -19.23 11.64
C VAL A 83 -10.30 -18.64 12.78
N VAL A 84 -9.72 -17.65 13.46
CA VAL A 84 -10.42 -16.86 14.47
C VAL A 84 -11.01 -15.64 13.79
N ALA A 85 -12.31 -15.41 13.91
CA ALA A 85 -13.05 -14.31 13.29
C ALA A 85 -13.83 -13.49 14.31
N ILE A 86 -14.23 -12.27 13.93
CA ILE A 86 -15.13 -11.41 14.69
C ILE A 86 -16.43 -11.25 13.89
N ASN A 87 -17.55 -11.46 14.53
CA ASN A 87 -18.85 -11.05 14.01
C ASN A 87 -19.08 -9.58 14.41
N GLU A 88 -18.90 -8.69 13.46
CA GLU A 88 -19.01 -7.24 13.68
C GLU A 88 -20.40 -6.84 14.17
N GLY A 89 -21.46 -7.50 13.68
CA GLY A 89 -22.84 -7.23 14.09
C GLY A 89 -23.17 -7.63 15.53
N GLN A 90 -22.38 -8.51 16.14
CA GLN A 90 -22.52 -8.93 17.54
C GLN A 90 -21.54 -8.20 18.46
N CYS A 91 -20.54 -7.53 17.91
CA CYS A 91 -19.51 -6.87 18.70
C CYS A 91 -20.03 -5.59 19.34
N THR A 92 -19.91 -5.46 20.65
CA THR A 92 -20.32 -4.27 21.40
C THR A 92 -19.23 -3.19 21.52
N GLY A 93 -18.04 -3.43 20.94
CA GLY A 93 -16.94 -2.47 20.99
C GLY A 93 -16.27 -2.31 22.35
N CYS A 94 -16.45 -3.24 23.28
CA CYS A 94 -15.92 -3.12 24.65
C CYS A 94 -14.38 -3.10 24.76
N GLY A 95 -13.63 -3.51 23.70
CA GLY A 95 -12.17 -3.50 23.67
C GLY A 95 -11.45 -4.59 24.43
N GLU A 96 -12.15 -5.43 25.23
CA GLU A 96 -11.53 -6.48 26.07
C GLU A 96 -10.63 -7.42 25.29
N CYS A 97 -11.03 -7.78 24.06
CA CYS A 97 -10.22 -8.64 23.19
C CYS A 97 -8.94 -7.94 22.67
N VAL A 98 -8.96 -6.63 22.54
CA VAL A 98 -7.78 -5.84 22.15
C VAL A 98 -6.75 -5.89 23.27
N THR A 99 -7.20 -5.68 24.51
CA THR A 99 -6.35 -5.73 25.69
C THR A 99 -5.84 -7.14 25.96
N ALA A 100 -6.66 -8.16 25.75
CA ALA A 100 -6.29 -9.55 26.02
C ALA A 100 -5.30 -10.15 24.98
N CYS A 101 -5.11 -9.54 23.82
CA CYS A 101 -4.23 -10.09 22.80
C CYS A 101 -2.76 -9.82 23.09
N PRO A 102 -1.94 -10.82 23.48
CA PRO A 102 -0.54 -10.57 23.85
C PRO A 102 0.34 -10.22 22.65
N TYR A 103 -0.08 -10.56 21.44
CA TYR A 103 0.63 -10.23 20.19
C TYR A 103 0.33 -8.81 19.68
N GLY A 104 -0.61 -8.08 20.30
CA GLY A 104 -1.03 -6.77 19.82
C GLY A 104 -1.59 -6.78 18.40
N ALA A 105 -2.19 -7.90 17.99
CA ALA A 105 -2.69 -8.14 16.63
C ALA A 105 -4.18 -7.80 16.45
N MET A 106 -4.79 -7.18 17.45
CA MET A 106 -6.15 -6.67 17.42
C MET A 106 -6.13 -5.16 17.23
N GLY A 107 -7.05 -4.63 16.45
CA GLY A 107 -7.33 -3.21 16.30
C GLY A 107 -8.75 -2.86 16.73
N TYR A 108 -9.11 -1.60 16.56
CA TYR A 108 -10.44 -1.08 16.83
C TYR A 108 -10.87 -0.17 15.68
N ASP A 109 -12.12 -0.30 15.23
CA ASP A 109 -12.76 0.61 14.29
C ASP A 109 -13.64 1.59 15.09
N PRO A 110 -13.24 2.86 15.22
CA PRO A 110 -14.01 3.82 15.99
C PRO A 110 -15.32 4.23 15.29
N ARG A 111 -15.42 4.08 13.97
CA ARG A 111 -16.63 4.41 13.20
C ARG A 111 -17.70 3.32 13.33
N GLY A 112 -17.27 2.05 13.24
CA GLY A 112 -18.15 0.90 13.43
C GLY A 112 -18.33 0.49 14.88
N HIS A 113 -17.60 1.10 15.83
CA HIS A 113 -17.59 0.76 17.25
C HIS A 113 -17.36 -0.73 17.52
N HIS A 114 -16.43 -1.37 16.78
CA HIS A 114 -16.12 -2.78 16.96
C HIS A 114 -14.63 -3.06 16.87
N ALA A 115 -14.22 -4.19 17.45
CA ALA A 115 -12.85 -4.67 17.30
C ALA A 115 -12.60 -5.19 15.88
N VAL A 116 -11.38 -5.01 15.37
CA VAL A 116 -10.96 -5.50 14.06
C VAL A 116 -9.69 -6.33 14.17
N LYS A 117 -9.53 -7.33 13.31
CA LYS A 117 -8.32 -8.16 13.19
C LYS A 117 -8.26 -8.85 11.84
N CYS A 118 -7.10 -9.39 11.51
CA CYS A 118 -6.95 -10.26 10.34
C CYS A 118 -7.87 -11.49 10.47
N ASP A 119 -8.62 -11.78 9.41
CA ASP A 119 -9.50 -12.93 9.22
C ASP A 119 -9.02 -13.84 8.07
N LEU A 120 -7.77 -13.63 7.62
CA LEU A 120 -7.18 -14.23 6.43
C LEU A 120 -7.95 -13.88 5.14
N CYS A 121 -8.59 -12.69 5.10
CA CYS A 121 -9.42 -12.23 3.99
C CYS A 121 -10.48 -13.26 3.58
N SER A 122 -11.44 -13.54 4.49
CA SER A 122 -12.49 -14.56 4.30
C SER A 122 -13.22 -14.44 2.96
N ASP A 123 -13.56 -13.21 2.57
CA ASP A 123 -14.30 -12.94 1.34
C ASP A 123 -13.46 -13.30 0.10
N ARG A 124 -12.18 -12.93 0.07
CA ARG A 124 -11.29 -13.31 -1.02
C ARG A 124 -11.10 -14.82 -1.09
N ARG A 125 -10.95 -15.48 0.06
CA ARG A 125 -10.81 -16.93 0.10
C ARG A 125 -12.04 -17.67 -0.41
N SER A 126 -13.24 -17.17 -0.14
CA SER A 126 -14.48 -17.76 -0.70
C SER A 126 -14.54 -17.67 -2.23
N GLU A 127 -13.80 -16.74 -2.84
CA GLU A 127 -13.63 -16.57 -4.28
C GLU A 127 -12.40 -17.34 -4.84
N GLY A 128 -11.70 -18.13 -4.01
CA GLY A 128 -10.49 -18.86 -4.40
C GLY A 128 -9.23 -17.97 -4.51
N LEU A 129 -9.29 -16.74 -4.02
CA LEU A 129 -8.19 -15.79 -4.08
C LEU A 129 -7.33 -15.82 -2.82
N SER A 130 -6.04 -15.57 -2.96
CA SER A 130 -5.14 -15.38 -1.82
C SER A 130 -5.47 -14.10 -1.04
N PRO A 131 -5.13 -14.05 0.28
CA PRO A 131 -5.23 -12.83 1.06
C PRO A 131 -4.51 -11.65 0.38
N ALA A 132 -5.10 -10.45 0.47
CA ALA A 132 -4.59 -9.26 -0.22
C ALA A 132 -3.13 -8.95 0.10
N CYS A 133 -2.70 -9.15 1.35
CA CYS A 133 -1.31 -8.91 1.76
C CYS A 133 -0.31 -9.88 1.10
N ALA A 134 -0.70 -11.12 0.87
CA ALA A 134 0.15 -12.11 0.20
C ALA A 134 0.23 -11.83 -1.32
N SER A 135 -0.90 -11.50 -1.95
CA SER A 135 -0.96 -11.23 -3.40
C SER A 135 -0.08 -10.07 -3.83
N VAL A 136 0.04 -9.01 -3.01
CA VAL A 136 0.76 -7.78 -3.40
C VAL A 136 2.22 -7.74 -2.97
N CYS A 137 2.70 -8.68 -2.18
CA CYS A 137 4.02 -8.61 -1.56
C CYS A 137 5.15 -8.61 -2.60
N PRO A 138 5.87 -7.49 -2.83
CA PRO A 138 6.89 -7.43 -3.87
C PRO A 138 8.12 -8.30 -3.57
N GLY A 139 8.41 -8.55 -2.29
CA GLY A 139 9.47 -9.44 -1.85
C GLY A 139 9.06 -10.91 -1.81
N SER A 140 7.79 -11.25 -2.12
CA SER A 140 7.24 -12.60 -1.90
C SER A 140 7.51 -13.14 -0.48
N ALA A 141 7.54 -12.21 0.49
CA ALA A 141 7.80 -12.50 1.89
C ALA A 141 6.58 -13.04 2.64
N ILE A 142 5.39 -12.96 2.04
CA ILE A 142 4.14 -13.41 2.66
C ILE A 142 3.53 -14.50 1.80
N THR A 143 3.30 -15.65 2.39
CA THR A 143 2.59 -16.76 1.77
C THR A 143 1.39 -17.18 2.62
N PHE A 144 0.38 -17.74 1.97
CA PHE A 144 -0.84 -18.22 2.58
C PHE A 144 -1.06 -19.67 2.21
N GLY A 145 -1.47 -20.50 3.15
CA GLY A 145 -1.74 -21.91 2.95
C GLY A 145 -2.03 -22.65 4.26
N GLU A 146 -2.01 -23.97 4.21
CA GLU A 146 -2.08 -24.79 5.41
C GLU A 146 -0.78 -24.67 6.22
N ARG A 147 -0.92 -24.68 7.54
CA ARG A 147 0.25 -24.53 8.43
C ARG A 147 1.25 -25.68 8.25
N VAL A 148 0.78 -26.86 7.97
CA VAL A 148 1.64 -28.04 7.73
C VAL A 148 2.51 -27.83 6.50
N ASP A 149 1.94 -27.35 5.39
CA ASP A 149 2.69 -27.10 4.15
C ASP A 149 3.79 -26.05 4.36
N HIS A 150 3.51 -25.05 5.17
CA HIS A 150 4.52 -24.02 5.53
C HIS A 150 5.66 -24.59 6.36
N ILE A 151 5.38 -25.54 7.25
CA ILE A 151 6.42 -26.24 8.05
C ILE A 151 7.27 -27.11 7.14
N GLU A 152 6.64 -27.97 6.33
CA GLU A 152 7.33 -28.85 5.39
C GLU A 152 8.21 -28.06 4.41
N ARG A 153 7.71 -26.94 3.94
CA ARG A 153 8.49 -26.01 3.11
C ARG A 153 9.70 -25.46 3.85
N ALA A 154 9.52 -24.99 5.07
CA ALA A 154 10.63 -24.46 5.88
C ALA A 154 11.71 -25.52 6.09
N GLU A 155 11.30 -26.76 6.41
CA GLU A 155 12.20 -27.90 6.61
C GLU A 155 12.95 -28.26 5.32
N SER A 156 12.24 -28.32 4.18
CA SER A 156 12.86 -28.61 2.88
C SER A 156 13.86 -27.56 2.42
N GLU A 157 13.62 -26.29 2.77
CA GLU A 157 14.50 -25.16 2.49
C GLU A 157 15.61 -25.01 3.55
N GLY A 158 15.65 -25.84 4.58
CA GLY A 158 16.59 -25.71 5.71
C GLY A 158 16.45 -24.41 6.50
N ARG A 159 15.24 -23.83 6.51
CA ARG A 159 14.93 -22.56 7.15
C ARG A 159 14.42 -22.77 8.57
N MET A 160 14.88 -21.95 9.50
CA MET A 160 14.41 -21.98 10.89
C MET A 160 13.08 -21.25 11.02
N ILE A 161 12.14 -21.89 11.73
CA ILE A 161 10.91 -21.25 12.16
C ILE A 161 11.19 -20.58 13.51
N ARG A 162 10.88 -19.29 13.60
CA ARG A 162 11.03 -18.53 14.85
C ARG A 162 10.00 -19.01 15.87
N ASP A 163 10.47 -19.41 17.05
CA ASP A 163 9.58 -19.62 18.18
C ASP A 163 9.08 -18.26 18.70
N HIS A 164 7.77 -18.11 18.74
CA HIS A 164 7.09 -16.90 19.24
C HIS A 164 5.87 -17.23 20.10
N ASP A 165 5.78 -18.47 20.59
CA ASP A 165 4.68 -18.92 21.45
C ASP A 165 5.00 -18.80 22.96
N SER A 166 5.69 -17.73 23.37
CA SER A 166 5.98 -17.44 24.78
C SER A 166 4.73 -17.34 25.66
N PHE A 167 3.56 -17.19 25.05
CA PHE A 167 2.27 -17.10 25.76
C PHE A 167 1.49 -18.42 25.79
N LEU A 168 2.03 -19.49 25.23
CA LEU A 168 1.45 -20.83 25.16
C LEU A 168 0.04 -20.85 24.55
N LEU A 169 -0.19 -20.03 23.52
CA LEU A 169 -1.47 -19.91 22.84
C LEU A 169 -1.58 -20.74 21.56
N GLY A 170 -0.50 -21.34 21.10
CA GLY A 170 -0.43 -22.14 19.88
C GLY A 170 -0.71 -21.33 18.63
N PRO A 171 0.13 -20.37 18.25
CA PRO A 171 -0.06 -19.56 17.04
C PRO A 171 -0.05 -20.42 15.78
N ALA A 172 -0.93 -20.08 14.82
CA ALA A 172 -0.91 -20.71 13.49
C ALA A 172 0.09 -20.01 12.56
N THR A 173 0.20 -18.68 12.67
CA THR A 173 1.12 -17.86 11.88
C THR A 173 2.57 -18.33 12.08
N ILE A 174 3.33 -18.36 10.98
CA ILE A 174 4.72 -18.79 10.97
C ILE A 174 5.61 -17.62 10.59
N TYR A 175 6.73 -17.48 11.29
CA TYR A 175 7.81 -16.58 10.90
C TYR A 175 9.05 -17.41 10.56
N LEU A 176 9.51 -17.29 9.31
CA LEU A 176 10.82 -17.84 8.93
C LEU A 176 11.90 -16.86 9.35
N ASP A 177 12.82 -17.35 10.17
CA ASP A 177 13.95 -16.55 10.63
C ASP A 177 14.95 -16.33 9.50
N ARG A 178 15.84 -15.36 9.65
CA ARG A 178 16.94 -15.12 8.71
C ARG A 178 17.94 -16.26 8.75
N MET A 179 18.51 -16.61 7.60
CA MET A 179 19.55 -17.65 7.52
C MET A 179 20.80 -17.25 8.29
N TYR A 180 21.11 -15.97 8.34
CA TYR A 180 22.21 -15.43 9.14
C TYR A 180 21.64 -14.69 10.34
N ARG A 181 21.56 -15.38 11.50
CA ARG A 181 21.35 -14.70 12.77
C ARG A 181 22.57 -13.82 13.04
N ARG A 182 22.37 -12.52 13.18
CA ARG A 182 23.36 -11.69 13.87
C ARG A 182 23.31 -12.08 15.36
N GLU A 183 24.46 -12.34 15.95
CA GLU A 183 24.55 -12.50 17.41
C GLU A 183 23.95 -11.25 18.07
N GLY A 184 22.98 -11.41 18.94
CA GLY A 184 22.25 -10.31 19.54
C GLY A 184 20.87 -10.00 18.94
N ALA A 185 20.30 -10.87 18.10
CA ALA A 185 18.94 -10.70 17.60
C ALA A 185 17.96 -10.50 18.76
N VAL A 186 17.37 -9.32 18.81
CA VAL A 186 16.41 -8.91 19.84
C VAL A 186 15.22 -9.86 19.82
N PRO A 187 14.79 -10.43 20.96
CA PRO A 187 13.52 -11.12 21.05
C PRO A 187 12.39 -10.22 20.53
N LEU A 188 11.29 -10.82 20.08
CA LEU A 188 10.07 -10.06 19.78
C LEU A 188 9.84 -9.10 20.94
N PRO A 189 9.66 -7.79 20.67
CA PRO A 189 9.55 -6.82 21.74
C PRO A 189 8.46 -7.27 22.70
N GLU A 190 8.85 -7.46 23.97
CA GLU A 190 7.87 -7.55 25.04
C GLU A 190 6.88 -6.40 24.84
N ARG A 191 5.61 -6.70 24.92
CA ARG A 191 4.55 -5.74 24.80
C ARG A 191 4.78 -4.53 25.72
N LYS A 192 5.46 -3.51 25.25
CA LYS A 192 4.96 -2.17 25.56
C LYS A 192 3.66 -2.11 24.75
N GLN A 193 2.53 -2.08 25.47
CA GLN A 193 1.26 -1.77 24.83
C GLN A 193 1.57 -0.75 23.76
N PRO A 194 1.20 -0.94 22.47
CA PRO A 194 1.16 0.21 21.63
C PRO A 194 0.42 1.21 22.51
N ALA A 195 1.06 2.34 22.81
CA ALA A 195 0.29 3.44 23.30
C ALA A 195 -0.89 3.39 22.37
N VAL A 196 -2.08 3.12 22.89
CA VAL A 196 -3.29 3.51 22.22
C VAL A 196 -2.98 4.96 22.00
N VAL A 197 -2.42 5.28 20.81
CA VAL A 197 -2.35 6.65 20.37
C VAL A 197 -3.82 6.94 20.37
N ASP A 198 -4.22 7.62 21.41
CA ASP A 198 -5.61 7.96 21.61
C ASP A 198 -6.05 8.56 20.28
N PRO A 199 -6.89 7.87 19.52
CA PRO A 199 -7.35 8.39 18.24
C PRO A 199 -7.86 9.82 18.35
N PRO A 200 -8.40 10.28 19.53
CA PRO A 200 -8.95 11.61 19.62
C PRO A 200 -7.99 12.75 19.29
N GLU A 201 -6.72 12.71 19.70
CA GLU A 201 -5.88 13.89 19.48
C GLU A 201 -5.38 14.02 18.03
N ALA A 202 -4.98 12.92 17.40
CA ALA A 202 -4.59 12.97 15.98
C ALA A 202 -5.83 13.15 15.09
N GLN A 203 -6.97 12.61 15.46
CA GLN A 203 -8.23 12.75 14.75
C GLN A 203 -8.85 14.13 14.97
N LEU A 204 -8.83 14.66 16.20
CA LEU A 204 -9.24 16.03 16.53
C LEU A 204 -8.33 17.11 15.87
N ALA A 205 -7.02 16.93 15.89
CA ALA A 205 -6.10 17.82 15.20
C ALA A 205 -6.33 17.81 13.69
N PHE A 206 -6.77 16.67 13.16
CA PHE A 206 -7.11 16.50 11.76
C PHE A 206 -8.48 17.11 11.43
N GLU A 207 -9.51 16.86 12.23
CA GLU A 207 -10.85 17.46 12.11
C GLU A 207 -10.78 18.98 12.28
N GLN A 208 -9.97 19.47 13.21
CA GLN A 208 -9.73 20.91 13.42
C GLN A 208 -8.95 21.57 12.30
N SER A 209 -8.17 20.83 11.52
CA SER A 209 -7.44 21.36 10.38
C SER A 209 -8.33 21.70 9.18
N GLY A 210 -9.61 21.33 9.21
CA GLY A 210 -10.54 21.48 8.09
C GLY A 210 -10.15 20.68 6.84
N ALA A 211 -9.13 19.84 6.97
CA ALA A 211 -8.70 18.94 5.92
C ALA A 211 -9.63 17.75 5.91
N ALA A 212 -10.62 17.75 5.02
CA ALA A 212 -11.36 16.55 4.71
C ALA A 212 -10.37 15.52 4.15
N PHE A 213 -9.89 14.62 5.00
CA PHE A 213 -9.20 13.45 4.51
C PHE A 213 -10.24 12.56 3.85
N PRO A 214 -10.03 12.13 2.63
CA PRO A 214 -10.95 11.24 1.93
C PRO A 214 -10.85 9.79 2.43
N TYR A 215 -10.72 9.60 3.73
CA TYR A 215 -10.75 8.27 4.33
C TYR A 215 -12.16 7.73 4.53
N GLY A 216 -13.14 8.49 4.11
CA GLY A 216 -14.50 8.02 3.93
C GLY A 216 -14.71 7.41 2.55
N LEU A 217 -13.75 6.67 2.00
CA LEU A 217 -14.15 5.71 0.99
C LEU A 217 -15.15 4.79 1.67
N PRO A 218 -16.43 4.79 1.22
CA PRO A 218 -17.36 3.83 1.75
C PRO A 218 -16.71 2.47 1.62
N ARG A 219 -16.81 1.62 2.67
CA ARG A 219 -16.48 0.21 2.50
C ARG A 219 -17.03 -0.18 1.14
N PRO A 220 -16.31 -0.91 0.32
CA PRO A 220 -16.88 -1.38 -0.93
C PRO A 220 -18.04 -2.34 -0.59
N GLU A 221 -19.17 -1.74 -0.19
CA GLU A 221 -20.45 -2.44 -0.07
C GLU A 221 -20.91 -2.95 -1.43
N ARG A 222 -20.22 -2.55 -2.46
CA ARG A 222 -20.48 -2.96 -3.82
C ARG A 222 -19.30 -3.76 -4.35
N LYS A 223 -19.57 -5.02 -4.67
CA LYS A 223 -18.67 -5.77 -5.55
C LYS A 223 -18.42 -4.92 -6.79
N PRO A 224 -17.16 -4.82 -7.24
CA PRO A 224 -16.89 -4.13 -8.50
C PRO A 224 -17.71 -4.82 -9.59
N ASP A 225 -18.37 -4.03 -10.41
CA ASP A 225 -19.13 -4.50 -11.57
C ASP A 225 -18.28 -4.55 -12.84
N ARG A 226 -17.11 -3.90 -12.83
CA ARG A 226 -16.18 -3.85 -13.94
C ARG A 226 -14.74 -3.80 -13.45
N VAL A 227 -13.87 -4.57 -14.10
CA VAL A 227 -12.44 -4.60 -13.83
C VAL A 227 -11.69 -4.36 -15.15
N GLU A 228 -10.81 -3.37 -15.17
CA GLU A 228 -10.04 -3.02 -16.35
C GLU A 228 -8.55 -3.11 -16.08
N PRO A 229 -7.76 -3.74 -16.95
CA PRO A 229 -6.32 -3.70 -16.86
C PRO A 229 -5.79 -2.31 -17.23
N GLY A 230 -4.67 -1.94 -16.60
CA GLY A 230 -4.02 -0.68 -16.91
C GLY A 230 -2.66 -0.59 -16.27
N SER A 231 -2.11 0.62 -16.25
CA SER A 231 -0.77 0.86 -15.71
C SER A 231 -0.78 1.91 -14.62
N CYS A 232 -0.05 1.65 -13.55
CA CYS A 232 0.22 2.64 -12.52
C CYS A 232 1.15 3.73 -13.06
N THR A 233 0.76 4.99 -12.92
CA THR A 233 1.52 6.14 -13.44
C THR A 233 2.22 6.96 -12.35
N LEU A 234 2.34 6.44 -11.11
CA LEU A 234 2.95 7.17 -10.00
C LEU A 234 4.48 7.30 -10.10
N CYS A 235 5.13 6.39 -10.79
CA CYS A 235 6.57 6.45 -11.06
C CYS A 235 6.88 5.88 -12.45
N PHE A 236 8.16 5.80 -12.79
CA PHE A 236 8.60 5.32 -14.10
C PHE A 236 8.44 3.80 -14.32
N ASN A 237 8.16 3.02 -13.30
CA ASN A 237 8.04 1.55 -13.43
C ASN A 237 6.79 1.10 -14.18
N THR A 238 5.75 1.95 -14.28
CA THR A 238 4.53 1.65 -15.03
C THR A 238 3.93 0.27 -14.74
N CYS A 239 3.92 -0.12 -13.46
CA CYS A 239 3.45 -1.43 -13.03
C CYS A 239 2.06 -1.75 -13.57
N SER A 240 1.87 -2.97 -14.06
CA SER A 240 0.57 -3.47 -14.50
C SER A 240 -0.38 -3.62 -13.30
N VAL A 241 -1.54 -2.98 -13.39
CA VAL A 241 -2.57 -2.97 -12.34
C VAL A 241 -3.94 -3.28 -12.92
N LYS A 242 -4.87 -3.66 -12.06
CA LYS A 242 -6.30 -3.77 -12.36
C LYS A 242 -7.05 -2.68 -11.62
N PHE A 243 -7.83 -1.90 -12.37
CA PHE A 243 -8.75 -0.88 -11.86
C PHE A 243 -10.13 -1.50 -11.69
N HIS A 244 -10.67 -1.44 -10.50
CA HIS A 244 -11.97 -1.99 -10.16
C HIS A 244 -12.98 -0.86 -10.01
N PHE A 245 -14.05 -0.90 -10.78
CA PHE A 245 -15.10 0.12 -10.81
C PHE A 245 -16.41 -0.40 -10.21
N SER A 246 -17.19 0.52 -9.65
CA SER A 246 -18.60 0.34 -9.33
C SER A 246 -19.38 1.47 -9.99
N GLY A 247 -20.05 1.18 -11.11
CA GLY A 247 -20.49 2.17 -12.06
C GLY A 247 -19.29 2.94 -12.62
N ASP A 248 -19.33 4.26 -12.57
CA ASP A 248 -18.22 5.12 -13.00
C ASP A 248 -17.20 5.41 -11.88
N LYS A 249 -17.39 4.87 -10.70
CA LYS A 249 -16.51 5.14 -9.56
C LYS A 249 -15.43 4.09 -9.42
N LEU A 250 -14.17 4.54 -9.45
CA LEU A 250 -13.03 3.69 -9.13
C LEU A 250 -13.02 3.35 -7.63
N VAL A 251 -13.15 2.07 -7.27
CA VAL A 251 -13.30 1.65 -5.87
C VAL A 251 -12.12 0.88 -5.33
N LYS A 252 -11.27 0.32 -6.22
CA LYS A 252 -10.11 -0.48 -5.81
C LYS A 252 -9.05 -0.51 -6.90
N ILE A 253 -7.79 -0.63 -6.52
CA ILE A 253 -6.65 -0.86 -7.42
C ILE A 253 -5.87 -2.05 -6.87
N THR A 254 -5.65 -3.06 -7.71
CA THR A 254 -4.83 -4.23 -7.38
C THR A 254 -3.70 -4.38 -8.40
N GLY A 255 -2.69 -5.18 -8.07
CA GLY A 255 -1.76 -5.65 -9.10
C GLY A 255 -2.47 -6.56 -10.11
N ASN A 256 -1.93 -6.65 -11.30
CA ASN A 256 -2.41 -7.57 -12.32
C ASN A 256 -1.66 -8.91 -12.21
N GLU A 257 -2.36 -9.94 -11.77
CA GLU A 257 -1.80 -11.29 -11.59
C GLU A 257 -1.43 -11.95 -12.92
N GLU A 258 -2.03 -11.49 -14.04
CA GLU A 258 -1.74 -11.98 -15.38
C GLU A 258 -0.45 -11.39 -15.97
N ASP A 259 0.13 -10.36 -15.31
CA ASP A 259 1.40 -9.80 -15.71
C ASP A 259 2.53 -10.83 -15.47
N PRO A 260 3.28 -11.22 -16.52
CA PRO A 260 4.26 -12.28 -16.41
C PRO A 260 5.47 -11.91 -15.53
N ILE A 261 5.73 -10.62 -15.35
CA ILE A 261 6.86 -10.09 -14.58
C ILE A 261 6.47 -9.85 -13.13
N LEU A 262 5.44 -9.04 -12.91
CA LEU A 262 5.07 -8.59 -11.58
C LEU A 262 4.10 -9.55 -10.87
N GLN A 263 3.33 -10.34 -11.62
CA GLN A 263 2.42 -11.36 -11.07
C GLN A 263 1.54 -10.82 -9.93
N GLY A 264 0.96 -9.66 -10.11
CA GLY A 264 0.13 -8.97 -9.12
C GLY A 264 0.89 -8.18 -8.04
N ARG A 265 2.22 -8.21 -8.03
CA ARG A 265 3.01 -7.50 -7.03
C ARG A 265 3.09 -6.02 -7.36
N VAL A 266 2.68 -5.19 -6.40
CA VAL A 266 2.70 -3.73 -6.54
C VAL A 266 3.14 -3.06 -5.25
N CYS A 267 3.78 -1.91 -5.37
CA CYS A 267 4.19 -1.13 -4.20
C CYS A 267 2.99 -0.39 -3.58
N PRO A 268 3.07 0.07 -2.32
CA PRO A 268 1.95 0.73 -1.65
C PRO A 268 1.52 2.03 -2.34
N LYS A 269 2.40 2.71 -3.07
CA LYS A 269 2.05 3.95 -3.78
C LYS A 269 0.94 3.74 -4.81
N SER A 270 0.97 2.62 -5.56
CA SER A 270 -0.09 2.35 -6.53
C SER A 270 -1.45 2.17 -5.87
N GLN A 271 -1.48 1.57 -4.70
CA GLN A 271 -2.70 1.35 -3.92
C GLN A 271 -3.25 2.66 -3.33
N HIS A 272 -2.36 3.57 -2.92
CA HIS A 272 -2.74 4.89 -2.43
C HIS A 272 -3.20 5.86 -3.55
N THR A 273 -3.01 5.51 -4.82
CA THR A 273 -3.51 6.30 -5.96
C THR A 273 -5.02 6.52 -5.88
N LEU A 274 -5.76 5.56 -5.34
CA LEU A 274 -7.20 5.68 -5.13
C LEU A 274 -7.57 6.90 -4.29
N GLN A 275 -6.81 7.16 -3.22
CA GLN A 275 -7.02 8.32 -2.35
C GLN A 275 -6.69 9.63 -3.07
N MET A 276 -5.65 9.63 -3.90
CA MET A 276 -5.32 10.79 -4.72
C MET A 276 -6.41 11.05 -5.77
N TYR A 277 -6.99 10.00 -6.34
CA TYR A 277 -8.06 10.11 -7.33
C TYR A 277 -9.34 10.72 -6.75
N HIS A 278 -9.72 10.34 -5.53
CA HIS A 278 -10.92 10.83 -4.84
C HIS A 278 -10.67 12.04 -3.93
N ASN A 279 -9.50 12.67 -4.01
CA ASN A 279 -9.19 13.82 -3.18
C ASN A 279 -10.02 15.03 -3.59
N ASP A 280 -10.72 15.66 -2.64
CA ASP A 280 -11.57 16.83 -2.88
C ASP A 280 -10.78 18.06 -3.39
N ARG A 281 -9.46 18.08 -3.13
CA ARG A 281 -8.57 19.13 -3.65
C ARG A 281 -8.04 18.83 -5.05
N ARG A 282 -8.44 17.71 -5.67
CA ARG A 282 -8.04 17.40 -7.02
C ARG A 282 -8.66 18.40 -8.00
N LEU A 283 -7.80 19.03 -8.79
CA LEU A 283 -8.27 19.91 -9.84
C LEU A 283 -8.92 19.10 -10.96
N THR A 284 -10.17 19.41 -11.28
CA THR A 284 -10.97 18.76 -12.32
C THR A 284 -11.16 19.63 -13.56
N GLN A 285 -10.75 20.90 -13.47
CA GLN A 285 -10.83 21.88 -14.54
C GLN A 285 -9.67 22.87 -14.47
N PRO A 286 -9.32 23.58 -15.55
CA PRO A 286 -8.30 24.59 -15.54
C PRO A 286 -8.61 25.72 -14.57
N LEU A 287 -7.58 26.28 -13.94
CA LEU A 287 -7.68 27.42 -13.04
C LEU A 287 -6.87 28.57 -13.59
N LYS A 288 -7.50 29.76 -13.68
CA LYS A 288 -6.86 31.01 -14.05
C LYS A 288 -6.56 31.84 -12.80
N ARG A 289 -5.34 32.33 -12.69
CA ARG A 289 -4.98 33.25 -11.61
C ARG A 289 -5.63 34.61 -11.82
N VAL A 290 -6.33 35.11 -10.78
CA VAL A 290 -7.03 36.41 -10.77
C VAL A 290 -6.42 37.41 -9.83
N GLY A 291 -5.42 37.02 -9.02
CA GLY A 291 -4.67 37.88 -8.14
C GLY A 291 -3.22 38.08 -8.57
N ALA A 292 -2.46 38.84 -7.76
CA ALA A 292 -1.04 38.99 -7.95
C ALA A 292 -0.29 37.65 -7.76
N ARG A 293 0.92 37.58 -8.32
CA ARG A 293 1.76 36.39 -8.18
C ARG A 293 2.09 36.14 -6.71
N GLY A 294 1.76 34.95 -6.20
CA GLY A 294 1.96 34.56 -4.80
C GLY A 294 0.71 34.69 -3.93
N GLU A 295 -0.35 35.37 -4.35
CA GLU A 295 -1.58 35.51 -3.56
C GLU A 295 -2.41 34.23 -3.50
N GLY A 296 -2.19 33.26 -4.38
CA GLY A 296 -2.92 31.99 -4.41
C GLY A 296 -4.39 32.10 -4.81
N LYS A 297 -4.80 33.20 -5.46
CA LYS A 297 -6.17 33.42 -5.91
C LYS A 297 -6.38 32.92 -7.33
N PHE A 298 -7.31 31.99 -7.52
CA PHE A 298 -7.61 31.35 -8.78
C PHE A 298 -9.12 31.23 -8.99
N GLU A 299 -9.54 31.31 -10.24
CA GLU A 299 -10.91 31.06 -10.67
C GLU A 299 -10.94 29.93 -11.71
N PRO A 300 -11.95 29.05 -11.67
CA PRO A 300 -12.11 28.01 -12.67
C PRO A 300 -12.50 28.60 -14.03
N ILE A 301 -11.90 28.07 -15.10
CA ILE A 301 -12.21 28.41 -16.50
C ILE A 301 -12.41 27.15 -17.34
N GLY A 302 -13.03 27.30 -18.50
CA GLY A 302 -13.17 26.22 -19.48
C GLY A 302 -11.85 25.86 -20.16
N TRP A 303 -11.75 24.64 -20.68
CA TRP A 303 -10.57 24.17 -21.42
C TRP A 303 -10.31 24.99 -22.68
N GLU A 304 -11.34 25.33 -23.46
CA GLU A 304 -11.21 26.14 -24.66
C GLU A 304 -10.66 27.52 -24.36
N GLN A 305 -11.24 28.19 -23.36
CA GLN A 305 -10.71 29.48 -22.90
C GLN A 305 -9.25 29.39 -22.46
N ALA A 306 -8.88 28.35 -21.69
CA ALA A 306 -7.51 28.16 -21.23
C ALA A 306 -6.54 27.99 -22.41
N LEU A 307 -6.90 27.18 -23.39
CA LEU A 307 -6.07 26.92 -24.55
C LEU A 307 -5.95 28.16 -25.45
N ASP A 308 -7.03 28.89 -25.68
CA ASP A 308 -7.04 30.13 -26.49
C ASP A 308 -6.17 31.21 -25.85
N GLU A 309 -6.31 31.42 -24.53
CA GLU A 309 -5.51 32.43 -23.83
C GLU A 309 -4.01 32.06 -23.80
N ILE A 310 -3.67 30.77 -23.66
CA ILE A 310 -2.31 30.29 -23.75
C ILE A 310 -1.75 30.49 -25.15
N ALA A 311 -2.49 30.07 -26.17
CA ALA A 311 -2.11 30.23 -27.58
C ALA A 311 -1.87 31.68 -27.95
N ALA A 312 -2.80 32.56 -27.57
CA ALA A 312 -2.67 34.00 -27.83
C ALA A 312 -1.41 34.62 -27.21
N LYS A 313 -0.96 34.13 -26.08
CA LYS A 313 0.28 34.62 -25.45
C LYS A 313 1.54 33.98 -26.02
N LEU A 314 1.47 32.75 -26.48
CA LEU A 314 2.61 32.01 -27.00
C LEU A 314 2.88 32.31 -28.49
N GLU A 315 1.85 32.53 -29.29
CA GLU A 315 2.02 32.72 -30.73
C GLU A 315 2.98 33.88 -31.12
N PRO A 316 2.94 35.05 -30.46
CA PRO A 316 3.94 36.11 -30.73
C PRO A 316 5.38 35.68 -30.41
N LEU A 317 5.58 34.88 -29.35
CA LEU A 317 6.88 34.36 -29.04
C LEU A 317 7.36 33.34 -30.09
N ARG A 318 6.47 32.46 -30.53
CA ARG A 318 6.79 31.48 -31.57
C ARG A 318 7.26 32.15 -32.86
N GLN A 319 6.66 33.28 -33.23
CA GLN A 319 7.00 34.00 -34.45
C GLN A 319 8.28 34.81 -34.35
N ASN A 320 8.58 35.40 -33.19
CA ASN A 320 9.64 36.38 -33.05
C ASN A 320 10.85 35.87 -32.25
N GLU A 321 10.61 35.04 -31.22
CA GLU A 321 11.63 34.61 -30.29
C GLU A 321 11.36 33.14 -29.85
N PRO A 322 11.40 32.15 -30.77
CA PRO A 322 11.03 30.76 -30.42
C PRO A 322 11.90 30.17 -29.32
N GLU A 323 13.14 30.62 -29.18
CA GLU A 323 14.06 30.23 -28.13
C GLU A 323 13.68 30.75 -26.72
N ALA A 324 12.75 31.70 -26.63
CA ALA A 324 12.23 32.16 -25.33
C ALA A 324 11.38 31.10 -24.62
N LEU A 325 10.91 30.07 -25.33
CA LEU A 325 10.21 28.95 -24.72
C LEU A 325 11.19 27.92 -24.16
N GLY A 326 11.19 27.75 -22.84
CA GLY A 326 11.82 26.61 -22.19
C GLY A 326 10.82 25.51 -21.86
N ILE A 327 11.12 24.28 -22.21
CA ILE A 327 10.31 23.10 -21.89
C ILE A 327 11.09 22.22 -20.92
N PHE A 328 10.51 21.94 -19.75
CA PHE A 328 11.08 21.02 -18.77
C PHE A 328 10.14 19.82 -18.57
N ALA A 329 10.62 18.62 -18.87
CA ALA A 329 9.85 17.40 -18.77
C ALA A 329 10.34 16.53 -17.61
N GLY A 330 9.45 16.14 -16.71
CA GLY A 330 9.74 15.29 -15.59
C GLY A 330 9.81 13.80 -15.97
N THR A 331 10.31 12.98 -15.03
CA THR A 331 10.49 11.53 -15.22
C THR A 331 9.16 10.79 -15.46
N ARG A 332 8.05 11.28 -14.91
CA ARG A 332 6.71 10.69 -15.10
C ARG A 332 6.16 10.88 -16.51
N THR A 333 6.64 11.87 -17.21
CA THR A 333 6.39 12.00 -18.65
C THR A 333 7.13 10.93 -19.46
N GLY A 334 7.70 9.95 -18.75
CA GLY A 334 8.48 8.84 -19.30
C GLY A 334 7.68 7.84 -20.13
N MET A 335 6.38 7.93 -20.18
CA MET A 335 5.63 7.26 -21.23
C MET A 335 6.17 7.74 -22.58
N ILE A 336 6.72 6.83 -23.35
CA ILE A 336 7.33 7.06 -24.67
C ILE A 336 6.46 8.00 -25.51
N THR A 337 5.17 7.85 -25.44
CA THR A 337 4.16 8.67 -26.12
C THR A 337 4.23 10.15 -25.70
N ILE A 338 4.23 10.43 -24.39
CA ILE A 338 4.23 11.82 -23.90
C ILE A 338 5.58 12.50 -24.19
N ARG A 339 6.70 11.79 -24.01
CA ARG A 339 8.03 12.32 -24.41
C ARG A 339 8.12 12.57 -25.90
N GLY A 340 7.51 11.71 -26.71
CA GLY A 340 7.41 11.89 -28.14
C GLY A 340 6.66 13.18 -28.49
N TYR A 341 5.49 13.40 -27.89
CA TYR A 341 4.71 14.62 -28.13
C TYR A 341 5.40 15.90 -27.64
N ILE A 342 6.06 15.85 -26.49
CA ILE A 342 6.82 17.01 -25.97
C ILE A 342 7.98 17.37 -26.89
N ARG A 343 8.72 16.37 -27.39
CA ARG A 343 9.79 16.60 -28.37
C ARG A 343 9.25 17.15 -29.68
N LEU A 344 8.18 16.54 -30.18
CA LEU A 344 7.53 17.01 -31.42
C LEU A 344 7.05 18.45 -31.25
N PHE A 345 6.42 18.79 -30.13
CA PHE A 345 6.00 20.14 -29.84
C PHE A 345 7.19 21.12 -29.82
N GLY A 346 8.28 20.79 -29.15
CA GLY A 346 9.48 21.62 -29.13
C GLY A 346 10.10 21.81 -30.53
N GLN A 347 10.15 20.76 -31.33
CA GLN A 347 10.63 20.82 -32.70
C GLN A 347 9.73 21.69 -33.61
N MET A 348 8.41 21.51 -33.52
CA MET A 348 7.45 22.32 -34.29
C MET A 348 7.43 23.77 -33.81
N TRP A 349 7.71 24.03 -32.58
CA TRP A 349 7.88 25.37 -32.02
C TRP A 349 9.14 26.06 -32.51
N GLY A 350 10.23 25.31 -32.64
CA GLY A 350 11.56 25.81 -33.01
C GLY A 350 12.45 26.18 -31.82
N THR A 351 12.12 25.70 -30.60
CA THR A 351 12.95 25.94 -29.42
C THR A 351 14.02 24.86 -29.25
N PRO A 352 15.29 25.23 -28.97
CA PRO A 352 16.31 24.30 -28.53
C PRO A 352 16.25 23.96 -27.03
N ASN A 353 15.43 24.70 -26.25
CA ASN A 353 15.42 24.67 -24.79
C ASN A 353 14.48 23.61 -24.27
N LEU A 354 14.76 22.35 -24.57
CA LEU A 354 14.04 21.18 -24.05
C LEU A 354 14.93 20.42 -23.08
N GLU A 355 14.59 20.49 -21.80
CA GLU A 355 15.31 19.81 -20.75
C GLU A 355 14.46 18.74 -20.07
N THR A 356 15.12 17.71 -19.56
CA THR A 356 14.48 16.61 -18.83
C THR A 356 15.14 16.40 -17.49
N THR A 357 14.54 15.62 -16.63
CA THR A 357 15.17 15.19 -15.37
C THR A 357 16.28 14.15 -15.56
N ASP A 358 16.48 13.64 -16.77
CA ASP A 358 17.43 12.54 -17.05
C ASP A 358 18.88 12.85 -16.61
N PRO A 359 19.43 14.06 -16.82
CA PRO A 359 20.78 14.39 -16.35
C PRO A 359 20.97 14.21 -14.84
N PHE A 360 19.94 14.49 -14.06
CA PHE A 360 19.99 14.41 -12.59
C PHE A 360 19.49 13.08 -12.02
N CYS A 361 18.72 12.32 -12.79
CA CYS A 361 18.04 11.11 -12.34
C CYS A 361 18.73 9.83 -12.88
N ALA A 362 18.88 9.72 -14.17
CA ALA A 362 19.25 8.48 -14.84
C ALA A 362 20.67 8.49 -15.44
N ALA A 363 21.23 9.64 -15.78
CA ALA A 363 22.52 9.72 -16.49
C ALA A 363 23.65 9.06 -15.70
N GLY A 364 23.78 9.36 -14.40
CA GLY A 364 24.78 8.76 -13.54
C GLY A 364 24.65 7.24 -13.48
N LYS A 365 23.42 6.73 -13.32
CA LYS A 365 23.14 5.30 -13.34
C LYS A 365 23.51 4.66 -14.69
N ASN A 366 23.11 5.25 -15.78
CA ASN A 366 23.35 4.73 -17.12
C ASN A 366 24.86 4.71 -17.45
N ILE A 367 25.59 5.75 -17.09
CA ILE A 367 27.05 5.80 -17.23
C ILE A 367 27.70 4.69 -16.41
N THR A 368 27.29 4.51 -15.16
CA THR A 368 27.80 3.44 -14.29
C THR A 368 27.54 2.06 -14.90
N TYR A 369 26.35 1.81 -15.42
CA TYR A 369 26.06 0.54 -16.10
C TYR A 369 26.91 0.34 -17.35
N GLN A 370 27.10 1.37 -18.17
CA GLN A 370 28.02 1.28 -19.32
C GLN A 370 29.44 0.94 -18.90
N MET A 371 29.93 1.58 -17.84
CA MET A 371 31.30 1.35 -17.36
C MET A 371 31.47 -0.03 -16.72
N THR A 372 30.44 -0.57 -16.06
CA THR A 372 30.55 -1.81 -15.29
C THR A 372 30.09 -3.04 -16.06
N GLN A 373 29.15 -2.90 -16.97
CA GLN A 373 28.48 -4.01 -17.65
C GLN A 373 28.52 -3.92 -19.17
N GLY A 374 29.06 -2.84 -19.71
CA GLY A 374 29.19 -2.64 -21.17
C GLY A 374 27.85 -2.42 -21.89
N ALA A 375 26.77 -2.21 -21.15
CA ALA A 375 25.42 -2.03 -21.68
C ALA A 375 24.72 -0.83 -21.05
N ASN A 376 23.83 -0.18 -21.81
CA ASN A 376 22.90 0.81 -21.26
C ASN A 376 21.85 0.09 -20.42
N GLY A 377 22.17 -0.15 -19.16
CA GLY A 377 21.28 -0.80 -18.22
C GLY A 377 20.18 0.14 -17.74
N CYS A 378 19.15 0.30 -18.51
CA CYS A 378 17.83 0.70 -18.02
C CYS A 378 16.93 -0.53 -18.03
N GLY A 379 17.36 -1.58 -17.38
CA GLY A 379 16.51 -2.73 -17.19
C GLY A 379 15.32 -2.40 -16.28
N ASN A 380 14.33 -1.74 -16.82
CA ASN A 380 12.95 -1.94 -16.47
C ASN A 380 12.37 -2.83 -17.57
N SER A 381 12.83 -4.01 -17.61
CA SER A 381 12.16 -5.12 -18.30
C SER A 381 11.24 -5.78 -17.33
#